data_77f90714681cb63953605dd7a55a7204
#
_entry.id   77f90714681cb63953605dd7a55a7204
#
_cell.length_a   1.000
_cell.length_b   1.000
_cell.length_c   1.000
_cell.angle_alpha   90.00
_cell.angle_beta   90.00
_cell.angle_gamma   90.00
#
_symmetry.space_group_name_H-M   'P 1'
#
loop_
_entity.id
_entity.type
_entity.pdbx_description
1 polymer ?
#
loop_
_entity_poly.entity_id
_entity_poly.type
_entity_poly.pdbx_seq_one_letter_code
_entity_poly.pdbx_strand_id
1 'polypeptide(L)'
;MQRKAVRTLAVVAALCAAVALSFAQNQPAKPSVAPAHAADVASRDSIVAALYESISGPAGSRDWDRFRALFIPEAQLIAAFKKKDSTIGYKAMSVQGYVDGADKYFKEHGFFEREVSRKLESFGNIAHVFSTYESRETADGRPFERGINSILLLNDGSRWWVVTVYWEGEGPDNPIPPRYLTKSDQ
;
A
#
# COMPACT_ATOMS: atom_id res chain seq x y z
N MET A 1 -51.09 37.09 -14.23
CA MET A 1 -49.79 36.66 -14.74
C MET A 1 -48.95 35.81 -13.73
N GLN A 2 -49.27 35.78 -12.42
CA GLN A 2 -48.43 35.06 -11.41
C GLN A 2 -48.56 33.52 -11.41
N ARG A 3 -49.69 32.94 -11.87
CA ARG A 3 -49.87 31.47 -11.83
C ARG A 3 -49.06 30.66 -12.86
N LYS A 4 -48.58 31.29 -13.96
CA LYS A 4 -47.75 30.61 -14.97
C LYS A 4 -46.26 30.50 -14.56
N ALA A 5 -45.74 31.46 -13.82
CA ALA A 5 -44.36 31.47 -13.36
C ALA A 5 -44.08 30.39 -12.31
N VAL A 6 -45.02 30.14 -11.40
CA VAL A 6 -44.89 29.12 -10.32
C VAL A 6 -44.85 27.69 -10.88
N ARG A 7 -45.61 27.41 -11.96
CA ARG A 7 -45.59 26.07 -12.58
C ARG A 7 -44.31 25.77 -13.32
N THR A 8 -43.66 26.77 -13.94
CA THR A 8 -42.41 26.63 -14.66
C THR A 8 -41.23 26.37 -13.70
N LEU A 9 -41.21 27.04 -12.53
CA LEU A 9 -40.18 26.83 -11.50
C LEU A 9 -40.26 25.42 -10.88
N ALA A 10 -41.45 24.90 -10.64
CA ALA A 10 -41.65 23.57 -10.07
C ALA A 10 -41.20 22.45 -11.02
N VAL A 11 -41.36 22.60 -12.33
CA VAL A 11 -40.92 21.62 -13.32
C VAL A 11 -39.39 21.60 -13.48
N VAL A 12 -38.76 22.78 -13.44
CA VAL A 12 -37.28 22.85 -13.50
C VAL A 12 -36.62 22.25 -12.27
N ALA A 13 -37.18 22.50 -11.07
CA ALA A 13 -36.66 21.91 -9.83
C ALA A 13 -36.82 20.37 -9.81
N ALA A 14 -37.91 19.83 -10.34
CA ALA A 14 -38.12 18.38 -10.44
C ALA A 14 -37.17 17.71 -11.44
N LEU A 15 -36.86 18.37 -12.58
CA LEU A 15 -35.86 17.84 -13.55
C LEU A 15 -34.45 17.83 -12.98
N CYS A 16 -34.03 18.86 -12.24
CA CYS A 16 -32.73 18.92 -11.60
C CYS A 16 -32.54 17.83 -10.53
N ALA A 17 -33.62 17.55 -9.75
CA ALA A 17 -33.61 16.50 -8.74
C ALA A 17 -33.51 15.08 -9.37
N ALA A 18 -34.19 14.85 -10.50
CA ALA A 18 -34.14 13.57 -11.20
C ALA A 18 -32.78 13.30 -11.85
N VAL A 19 -32.06 14.33 -12.36
CA VAL A 19 -30.72 14.20 -12.92
C VAL A 19 -29.70 13.93 -11.82
N ALA A 20 -29.79 14.58 -10.65
CA ALA A 20 -28.91 14.35 -9.51
C ALA A 20 -29.01 12.91 -8.96
N LEU A 21 -30.20 12.34 -8.92
CA LEU A 21 -30.43 10.95 -8.51
C LEU A 21 -29.85 9.92 -9.51
N SER A 22 -29.84 10.25 -10.81
CA SER A 22 -29.30 9.36 -11.84
C SER A 22 -27.77 9.30 -11.82
N PHE A 23 -27.07 10.36 -11.41
CA PHE A 23 -25.62 10.38 -11.24
C PHE A 23 -25.15 9.59 -10.02
N ALA A 24 -25.96 9.51 -8.96
CA ALA A 24 -25.63 8.74 -7.76
C ALA A 24 -25.71 7.22 -7.97
N GLN A 25 -26.51 6.75 -8.96
CA GLN A 25 -26.69 5.32 -9.23
C GLN A 25 -25.64 4.71 -10.17
N ASN A 26 -24.80 5.51 -10.82
CA ASN A 26 -23.80 5.05 -11.79
C ASN A 26 -22.34 5.18 -11.30
N GLN A 27 -22.13 5.41 -10.00
CA GLN A 27 -20.78 5.24 -9.48
C GLN A 27 -20.45 3.74 -9.47
N PRO A 28 -19.36 3.32 -10.13
CA PRO A 28 -18.90 1.93 -10.01
C PRO A 28 -18.72 1.63 -8.53
N ALA A 29 -19.25 0.50 -8.08
CA ALA A 29 -19.10 0.07 -6.69
C ALA A 29 -17.62 0.12 -6.33
N LYS A 30 -17.26 0.87 -5.28
CA LYS A 30 -15.90 0.91 -4.77
C LYS A 30 -15.46 -0.53 -4.51
N PRO A 31 -14.29 -0.97 -5.01
CA PRO A 31 -13.82 -2.33 -4.79
C PRO A 31 -13.93 -2.67 -3.30
N SER A 32 -14.68 -3.69 -2.97
CA SER A 32 -14.79 -4.18 -1.60
C SER A 32 -13.44 -4.79 -1.23
N VAL A 33 -12.71 -4.13 -0.34
CA VAL A 33 -11.50 -4.71 0.26
C VAL A 33 -11.94 -5.82 1.21
N ALA A 34 -11.32 -6.99 1.13
CA ALA A 34 -11.57 -8.07 2.07
C ALA A 34 -11.36 -7.60 3.52
N PRO A 35 -12.14 -8.09 4.49
CA PRO A 35 -11.93 -7.74 5.89
C PRO A 35 -10.50 -8.11 6.33
N ALA A 36 -9.78 -7.16 6.92
CA ALA A 36 -8.47 -7.43 7.49
C ALA A 36 -8.60 -8.20 8.81
N HIS A 37 -7.59 -8.99 9.14
CA HIS A 37 -7.45 -9.50 10.50
C HIS A 37 -7.25 -8.32 11.47
N ALA A 38 -8.08 -8.21 12.50
CA ALA A 38 -8.05 -7.09 13.44
C ALA A 38 -6.65 -6.88 14.07
N ALA A 39 -5.95 -7.98 14.36
CA ALA A 39 -4.60 -7.94 14.91
C ALA A 39 -3.59 -7.29 13.95
N ASP A 40 -3.71 -7.53 12.64
CA ASP A 40 -2.79 -7.00 11.62
C ASP A 40 -2.86 -5.47 11.50
N VAL A 41 -3.98 -4.87 11.84
CA VAL A 41 -4.27 -3.46 11.56
C VAL A 41 -4.50 -2.62 12.83
N ALA A 42 -4.30 -3.21 14.00
CA ALA A 42 -4.53 -2.56 15.29
C ALA A 42 -3.53 -1.44 15.61
N SER A 43 -2.31 -1.55 15.12
CA SER A 43 -1.23 -0.59 15.37
C SER A 43 -0.35 -0.39 14.14
N ARG A 44 0.51 0.64 14.20
CA ARG A 44 1.54 0.88 13.18
C ARG A 44 2.52 -0.28 13.10
N ASP A 45 2.87 -0.87 14.23
CA ASP A 45 3.81 -2.00 14.30
C ASP A 45 3.20 -3.25 13.70
N SER A 46 1.94 -3.55 14.06
CA SER A 46 1.27 -4.75 13.54
C SER A 46 1.03 -4.68 12.04
N ILE A 47 0.65 -3.52 11.49
CA ILE A 47 0.41 -3.42 10.04
C ILE A 47 1.72 -3.52 9.23
N VAL A 48 2.83 -2.97 9.73
CA VAL A 48 4.13 -3.14 9.09
C VAL A 48 4.62 -4.58 9.19
N ALA A 49 4.46 -5.23 10.33
CA ALA A 49 4.78 -6.66 10.48
C ALA A 49 3.93 -7.51 9.51
N ALA A 50 2.62 -7.31 9.47
CA ALA A 50 1.71 -8.02 8.57
C ALA A 50 2.06 -7.80 7.09
N LEU A 51 2.54 -6.61 6.71
CA LEU A 51 3.00 -6.32 5.35
C LEU A 51 4.17 -7.22 4.97
N TYR A 52 5.20 -7.34 5.81
CA TYR A 52 6.34 -8.21 5.58
C TYR A 52 5.97 -9.70 5.64
N GLU A 53 5.16 -10.10 6.61
CA GLU A 53 4.72 -11.48 6.77
C GLU A 53 3.90 -11.99 5.58
N SER A 54 3.00 -11.15 5.05
CA SER A 54 2.08 -11.56 3.98
C SER A 54 2.77 -11.86 2.64
N ILE A 55 3.98 -11.34 2.42
CA ILE A 55 4.79 -11.62 1.23
C ILE A 55 5.87 -12.68 1.48
N SER A 56 6.14 -13.02 2.76
CA SER A 56 7.21 -13.94 3.14
C SER A 56 6.74 -15.39 3.20
N GLY A 57 7.62 -16.31 2.78
CA GLY A 57 7.37 -17.76 2.86
C GLY A 57 8.22 -18.58 1.90
N PRO A 58 8.15 -19.93 2.00
CA PRO A 58 8.78 -20.82 1.04
C PRO A 58 8.12 -20.68 -0.34
N ALA A 59 8.71 -21.31 -1.37
CA ALA A 59 8.07 -21.40 -2.68
C ALA A 59 6.63 -21.90 -2.55
N GLY A 60 5.67 -21.17 -3.15
CA GLY A 60 4.25 -21.47 -3.03
C GLY A 60 3.38 -20.22 -3.02
N SER A 61 2.07 -20.41 -2.90
CA SER A 61 1.10 -19.32 -2.86
C SER A 61 1.21 -18.52 -1.57
N ARG A 62 0.92 -17.21 -1.67
CA ARG A 62 0.77 -16.32 -0.50
C ARG A 62 -0.72 -16.10 -0.19
N ASP A 63 -1.02 -15.65 1.00
CA ASP A 63 -2.35 -15.15 1.36
C ASP A 63 -2.53 -13.72 0.81
N TRP A 64 -2.85 -13.66 -0.48
CA TRP A 64 -3.04 -12.38 -1.14
C TRP A 64 -4.28 -11.61 -0.68
N ASP A 65 -5.26 -12.28 -0.08
CA ASP A 65 -6.42 -11.59 0.51
C ASP A 65 -6.02 -10.88 1.80
N ARG A 66 -5.20 -11.51 2.66
CA ARG A 66 -4.58 -10.85 3.81
C ARG A 66 -3.73 -9.66 3.37
N PHE A 67 -2.90 -9.82 2.34
CA PHE A 67 -2.08 -8.73 1.80
C PHE A 67 -2.94 -7.56 1.32
N ARG A 68 -3.92 -7.80 0.44
CA ARG A 68 -4.82 -6.75 -0.09
C ARG A 68 -5.56 -6.00 1.02
N ALA A 69 -5.97 -6.70 2.07
CA ALA A 69 -6.72 -6.14 3.17
C ALA A 69 -5.95 -5.10 4.00
N LEU A 70 -4.63 -5.00 3.86
CA LEU A 70 -3.81 -4.00 4.54
C LEU A 70 -3.92 -2.61 3.89
N PHE A 71 -4.31 -2.52 2.62
CA PHE A 71 -4.20 -1.32 1.80
C PHE A 71 -5.52 -0.59 1.62
N ILE A 72 -5.45 0.75 1.49
CA ILE A 72 -6.58 1.50 0.93
C ILE A 72 -6.79 1.11 -0.54
N PRO A 73 -8.01 1.24 -1.10
CA PRO A 73 -8.28 0.84 -2.50
C PRO A 73 -7.40 1.53 -3.54
N GLU A 74 -7.02 2.77 -3.29
CA GLU A 74 -6.22 3.62 -4.19
C GLU A 74 -4.71 3.52 -3.94
N ALA A 75 -4.26 2.61 -3.06
CA ALA A 75 -2.86 2.46 -2.69
C ALA A 75 -1.96 2.15 -3.89
N GLN A 76 -0.74 2.65 -3.82
CA GLN A 76 0.29 2.40 -4.82
C GLN A 76 1.52 1.75 -4.19
N LEU A 77 2.11 0.83 -4.95
CA LEU A 77 3.40 0.23 -4.67
C LEU A 77 4.38 0.68 -5.76
N ILE A 78 5.46 1.35 -5.37
CA ILE A 78 6.36 2.03 -6.30
C ILE A 78 7.79 1.54 -6.09
N ALA A 79 8.33 0.84 -7.07
CA ALA A 79 9.75 0.47 -7.09
C ALA A 79 10.56 1.56 -7.79
N ALA A 80 11.61 2.08 -7.16
CA ALA A 80 12.65 2.84 -7.81
C ALA A 80 13.85 1.92 -8.12
N PHE A 81 14.51 2.17 -9.23
CA PHE A 81 15.66 1.35 -9.63
C PHE A 81 16.57 2.10 -10.61
N LYS A 82 17.84 1.69 -10.65
CA LYS A 82 18.78 2.14 -11.65
C LYS A 82 18.66 1.26 -12.90
N LYS A 83 18.44 1.88 -14.06
CA LYS A 83 18.39 1.20 -15.35
C LYS A 83 19.80 0.83 -15.83
N LYS A 84 19.85 -0.01 -16.87
CA LYS A 84 21.12 -0.43 -17.50
C LYS A 84 21.94 0.72 -18.08
N ASP A 85 21.28 1.79 -18.53
CA ASP A 85 21.88 3.02 -19.03
C ASP A 85 22.27 4.00 -17.91
N SER A 86 22.22 3.56 -16.66
CA SER A 86 22.50 4.33 -15.44
C SER A 86 21.49 5.43 -15.11
N THR A 87 20.44 5.61 -15.88
CA THR A 87 19.34 6.51 -15.53
C THR A 87 18.46 5.90 -14.42
N ILE A 88 17.82 6.75 -13.62
CA ILE A 88 16.89 6.31 -12.60
C ILE A 88 15.52 6.09 -13.24
N GLY A 89 14.90 4.98 -12.93
CA GLY A 89 13.54 4.63 -13.31
C GLY A 89 12.66 4.34 -12.11
N TYR A 90 11.38 4.21 -12.37
CA TYR A 90 10.42 3.71 -11.39
C TYR A 90 9.34 2.87 -12.07
N LYS A 91 8.69 2.03 -11.27
CA LYS A 91 7.49 1.28 -11.66
C LYS A 91 6.43 1.46 -10.59
N ALA A 92 5.38 2.21 -10.90
CA ALA A 92 4.21 2.34 -10.06
C ALA A 92 3.20 1.24 -10.40
N MET A 93 2.63 0.62 -9.38
CA MET A 93 1.69 -0.49 -9.49
C MET A 93 0.53 -0.27 -8.53
N SER A 94 -0.67 -0.69 -8.92
CA SER A 94 -1.75 -0.92 -7.96
C SER A 94 -1.40 -2.13 -7.09
N VAL A 95 -2.11 -2.31 -5.97
CA VAL A 95 -1.97 -3.51 -5.11
C VAL A 95 -2.15 -4.79 -5.94
N GLN A 96 -3.18 -4.83 -6.82
CA GLN A 96 -3.40 -5.98 -7.68
C GLN A 96 -2.26 -6.17 -8.71
N GLY A 97 -1.76 -5.09 -9.31
CA GLY A 97 -0.64 -5.17 -10.25
C GLY A 97 0.66 -5.69 -9.62
N TYR A 98 0.89 -5.40 -8.33
CA TYR A 98 1.98 -6.01 -7.56
C TYR A 98 1.74 -7.50 -7.37
N VAL A 99 0.54 -7.89 -6.91
CA VAL A 99 0.15 -9.31 -6.70
C VAL A 99 0.35 -10.12 -7.97
N ASP A 100 -0.15 -9.64 -9.12
CA ASP A 100 -0.04 -10.35 -10.41
C ASP A 100 1.42 -10.60 -10.82
N GLY A 101 2.30 -9.64 -10.53
CA GLY A 101 3.74 -9.77 -10.80
C GLY A 101 4.46 -10.69 -9.81
N ALA A 102 4.16 -10.55 -8.52
CA ALA A 102 4.84 -11.25 -7.44
C ALA A 102 4.42 -12.72 -7.30
N ASP A 103 3.13 -13.03 -7.52
CA ASP A 103 2.57 -14.36 -7.33
C ASP A 103 3.27 -15.43 -8.18
N LYS A 104 3.60 -15.08 -9.44
CA LYS A 104 4.34 -15.98 -10.33
C LYS A 104 5.74 -16.30 -9.78
N TYR A 105 6.46 -15.27 -9.34
CA TYR A 105 7.79 -15.44 -8.80
C TYR A 105 7.78 -16.23 -7.50
N PHE A 106 6.87 -15.92 -6.57
CA PHE A 106 6.80 -16.57 -5.26
C PHE A 106 6.32 -18.03 -5.33
N LYS A 107 5.57 -18.41 -6.37
CA LYS A 107 5.22 -19.82 -6.60
C LYS A 107 6.44 -20.69 -6.87
N GLU A 108 7.45 -20.13 -7.52
CA GLU A 108 8.65 -20.85 -7.95
C GLU A 108 9.82 -20.68 -6.98
N HIS A 109 9.81 -19.60 -6.16
CA HIS A 109 10.92 -19.21 -5.31
C HIS A 109 10.47 -18.92 -3.88
N GLY A 110 11.30 -19.32 -2.91
CA GLY A 110 11.18 -18.80 -1.55
C GLY A 110 11.51 -17.32 -1.51
N PHE A 111 10.76 -16.57 -0.71
CA PHE A 111 11.00 -15.14 -0.49
C PHE A 111 10.67 -14.81 0.95
N PHE A 112 11.66 -14.36 1.71
CA PHE A 112 11.52 -13.98 3.10
C PHE A 112 12.07 -12.57 3.27
N GLU A 113 11.19 -11.63 3.47
CA GLU A 113 11.55 -10.25 3.73
C GLU A 113 11.26 -9.88 5.18
N ARG A 114 12.18 -9.19 5.81
CA ARG A 114 12.01 -8.70 7.17
C ARG A 114 12.52 -7.29 7.35
N GLU A 115 11.91 -6.59 8.27
CA GLU A 115 12.44 -5.32 8.75
C GLU A 115 13.68 -5.55 9.61
N VAL A 116 14.72 -4.75 9.34
CA VAL A 116 15.97 -4.73 10.12
C VAL A 116 15.95 -3.56 11.12
N SER A 117 15.48 -2.41 10.65
CA SER A 117 15.46 -1.15 11.41
C SER A 117 14.39 -0.24 10.83
N ARG A 118 13.90 0.73 11.60
CA ARG A 118 12.99 1.76 11.10
C ARG A 118 13.24 3.13 11.73
N LYS A 119 12.82 4.16 11.03
CA LYS A 119 12.51 5.49 11.57
C LYS A 119 11.03 5.72 11.39
N LEU A 120 10.37 6.19 12.44
CA LEU A 120 8.93 6.44 12.47
C LEU A 120 8.67 7.91 12.79
N GLU A 121 7.92 8.56 11.93
CA GLU A 121 7.38 9.90 12.15
C GLU A 121 5.86 9.86 12.07
N SER A 122 5.17 10.62 12.91
CA SER A 122 3.71 10.64 12.89
C SER A 122 3.15 11.99 13.29
N PHE A 123 2.00 12.32 12.70
CA PHE A 123 1.23 13.49 13.05
C PHE A 123 -0.27 13.19 12.92
N GLY A 124 -1.01 13.27 14.02
CA GLY A 124 -2.44 12.94 14.03
C GLY A 124 -2.69 11.51 13.52
N ASN A 125 -3.42 11.40 12.43
CA ASN A 125 -3.83 10.13 11.82
C ASN A 125 -2.89 9.63 10.72
N ILE A 126 -1.77 10.30 10.47
CA ILE A 126 -0.79 9.88 9.46
C ILE A 126 0.52 9.46 10.11
N ALA A 127 1.16 8.46 9.51
CA ALA A 127 2.50 8.06 9.88
C ALA A 127 3.34 7.73 8.65
N HIS A 128 4.65 7.96 8.77
CA HIS A 128 5.66 7.57 7.81
C HIS A 128 6.64 6.62 8.50
N VAL A 129 6.78 5.43 7.94
CA VAL A 129 7.75 4.43 8.38
C VAL A 129 8.81 4.31 7.30
N PHE A 130 10.03 4.72 7.59
CA PHE A 130 11.19 4.54 6.74
C PHE A 130 11.92 3.29 7.21
N SER A 131 11.56 2.15 6.62
CA SER A 131 11.88 0.80 7.08
C SER A 131 13.02 0.20 6.26
N THR A 132 14.13 -0.12 6.89
CA THR A 132 15.21 -0.89 6.27
C THR A 132 14.82 -2.34 6.24
N TYR A 133 14.87 -2.96 5.07
CA TYR A 133 14.56 -4.37 4.87
C TYR A 133 15.74 -5.17 4.39
N GLU A 134 15.65 -6.48 4.54
CA GLU A 134 16.49 -7.46 3.85
C GLU A 134 15.62 -8.62 3.36
N SER A 135 15.93 -9.11 2.16
CA SER A 135 15.24 -10.21 1.50
C SER A 135 16.14 -11.42 1.34
N ARG A 136 15.58 -12.62 1.52
CA ARG A 136 16.29 -13.91 1.51
C ARG A 136 15.46 -14.94 0.76
N GLU A 137 16.11 -15.97 0.21
CA GLU A 137 15.42 -17.11 -0.43
C GLU A 137 14.88 -18.13 0.59
N THR A 138 15.55 -18.24 1.76
CA THR A 138 15.13 -19.11 2.87
C THR A 138 15.15 -18.31 4.17
N ALA A 139 14.36 -18.73 5.17
CA ALA A 139 14.23 -18.02 6.45
C ALA A 139 15.59 -17.70 7.10
N ASP A 140 16.53 -18.65 7.04
CA ASP A 140 17.86 -18.55 7.64
C ASP A 140 18.97 -18.28 6.61
N GLY A 141 18.60 -18.02 5.34
CA GLY A 141 19.52 -17.76 4.26
C GLY A 141 20.28 -16.44 4.42
N ARG A 142 21.34 -16.25 3.62
CA ARG A 142 21.98 -14.94 3.51
C ARG A 142 21.07 -13.98 2.75
N PRO A 143 21.02 -12.70 3.13
CA PRO A 143 20.32 -11.70 2.34
C PRO A 143 20.90 -11.63 0.92
N PHE A 144 20.04 -11.65 -0.08
CA PHE A 144 20.41 -11.37 -1.46
C PHE A 144 20.12 -9.92 -1.85
N GLU A 145 19.24 -9.25 -1.10
CA GLU A 145 18.89 -7.85 -1.29
C GLU A 145 18.66 -7.17 0.06
N ARG A 146 19.00 -5.89 0.12
CA ARG A 146 18.62 -4.96 1.18
C ARG A 146 18.16 -3.67 0.53
N GLY A 147 17.38 -2.90 1.26
CA GLY A 147 16.90 -1.61 0.78
C GLY A 147 16.10 -0.88 1.83
N ILE A 148 15.41 0.15 1.39
CA ILE A 148 14.52 0.92 2.25
C ILE A 148 13.14 0.97 1.64
N ASN A 149 12.13 0.62 2.44
CA ASN A 149 10.71 0.83 2.18
C ASN A 149 10.27 2.14 2.87
N SER A 150 9.81 3.11 2.12
CA SER A 150 9.09 4.29 2.60
C SER A 150 7.59 3.95 2.62
N ILE A 151 7.04 3.73 3.81
CA ILE A 151 5.66 3.25 4.00
C ILE A 151 4.85 4.40 4.58
N LEU A 152 3.80 4.83 3.88
CA LEU A 152 2.84 5.80 4.38
C LEU A 152 1.62 5.09 4.93
N LEU A 153 1.25 5.44 6.15
CA LEU A 153 0.13 4.86 6.89
C LEU A 153 -0.92 5.91 7.23
N LEU A 154 -2.18 5.49 7.23
CA LEU A 154 -3.35 6.26 7.66
C LEU A 154 -4.12 5.49 8.74
N ASN A 155 -4.51 6.18 9.80
CA ASN A 155 -5.51 5.69 10.75
C ASN A 155 -6.86 6.36 10.45
N ASP A 156 -7.89 5.57 10.15
CA ASP A 156 -9.23 6.09 9.86
C ASP A 156 -10.12 6.24 11.11
N GLY A 157 -9.54 6.04 12.28
CA GLY A 157 -10.24 6.02 13.57
C GLY A 157 -10.69 4.63 14.01
N SER A 158 -10.69 3.65 13.10
CA SER A 158 -11.02 2.24 13.39
C SER A 158 -9.83 1.31 13.22
N ARG A 159 -8.92 1.61 12.30
CA ARG A 159 -7.76 0.77 11.97
C ARG A 159 -6.66 1.57 11.25
N TRP A 160 -5.49 0.96 11.14
CA TRP A 160 -4.43 1.42 10.28
C TRP A 160 -4.55 0.84 8.87
N TRP A 161 -4.12 1.63 7.88
CA TRP A 161 -4.11 1.32 6.45
C TRP A 161 -2.75 1.68 5.86
N VAL A 162 -2.28 0.87 4.91
CA VAL A 162 -1.16 1.23 4.05
C VAL A 162 -1.69 2.08 2.89
N VAL A 163 -1.12 3.27 2.72
CA VAL A 163 -1.46 4.20 1.63
C VAL A 163 -0.50 4.03 0.45
N THR A 164 0.79 3.88 0.75
CA THR A 164 1.83 3.73 -0.25
C THR A 164 2.99 2.95 0.34
N VAL A 165 3.59 2.08 -0.47
CA VAL A 165 4.92 1.52 -0.24
C VAL A 165 5.79 1.95 -1.41
N TYR A 166 6.84 2.72 -1.12
CA TYR A 166 7.80 3.19 -2.11
C TYR A 166 9.19 2.71 -1.68
N TRP A 167 9.90 2.01 -2.56
CA TRP A 167 11.17 1.40 -2.17
C TRP A 167 12.26 1.53 -3.22
N GLU A 168 13.49 1.44 -2.73
CA GLU A 168 14.68 1.29 -3.55
C GLU A 168 15.64 0.30 -2.87
N GLY A 169 16.20 -0.61 -3.67
CA GLY A 169 17.24 -1.54 -3.22
C GLY A 169 18.58 -0.82 -3.03
N GLU A 170 19.39 -1.31 -2.07
CA GLU A 170 20.77 -0.87 -1.87
C GLU A 170 21.62 -1.23 -3.09
N GLY A 171 22.52 -0.36 -3.47
CA GLY A 171 23.48 -0.58 -4.53
C GLY A 171 24.84 0.05 -4.23
N PRO A 172 25.83 -0.17 -5.10
CA PRO A 172 27.16 0.41 -4.90
C PRO A 172 27.16 1.93 -4.81
N ASP A 173 26.26 2.59 -5.51
CA ASP A 173 26.17 4.05 -5.59
C ASP A 173 25.22 4.66 -4.54
N ASN A 174 24.39 3.83 -3.89
CA ASN A 174 23.44 4.23 -2.84
C ASN A 174 23.46 3.27 -1.65
N PRO A 175 24.59 3.14 -0.93
CA PRO A 175 24.66 2.28 0.24
C PRO A 175 23.75 2.81 1.34
N ILE A 176 23.12 1.91 2.10
CA ILE A 176 22.25 2.30 3.21
C ILE A 176 23.07 3.05 4.27
N PRO A 177 22.73 4.31 4.60
CA PRO A 177 23.44 5.07 5.62
C PRO A 177 23.37 4.38 7.00
N PRO A 178 24.45 4.38 7.80
CA PRO A 178 24.51 3.68 9.10
C PRO A 178 23.33 4.01 10.04
N ARG A 179 22.81 5.25 10.01
CA ARG A 179 21.67 5.67 10.82
C ARG A 179 20.38 4.89 10.57
N TYR A 180 20.28 4.18 9.44
CA TYR A 180 19.14 3.34 9.07
C TYR A 180 19.39 1.84 9.30
N LEU A 181 20.57 1.47 9.82
CA LEU A 181 20.94 0.10 10.17
C LEU A 181 20.85 -0.16 11.69
N THR A 182 20.82 0.89 12.48
CA THR A 182 20.66 0.79 13.93
C THR A 182 19.17 0.76 14.29
N LYS A 183 18.77 -0.17 15.18
CA LYS A 183 17.44 -0.16 15.75
C LYS A 183 17.20 1.22 16.39
N SER A 184 16.08 1.85 16.06
CA SER A 184 15.71 3.09 16.76
C SER A 184 15.38 2.74 18.20
N ASP A 185 15.87 3.55 19.13
CA ASP A 185 15.24 3.63 20.43
C ASP A 185 13.79 4.08 20.18
N GLN A 186 12.85 3.28 20.67
CA GLN A 186 11.39 3.51 20.56
C GLN A 186 10.99 4.70 21.41
#